data_507c039af6bfe2b32c4cadde61707203
#
_entry.id   507c039af6bfe2b32c4cadde61707203
#
_cell.length_a   1.000
_cell.length_b   1.000
_cell.length_c   1.000
_cell.angle_alpha   90.00
_cell.angle_beta   90.00
_cell.angle_gamma   90.00
#
_symmetry.space_group_name_H-M   'P 1'
#
loop_
_entity.id
_entity.type
_entity.pdbx_description
1 polymer ?
#
loop_
_entity_poly.entity_id
_entity_poly.type
_entity_poly.pdbx_seq_one_letter_code
_entity_poly.pdbx_strand_id
1 'polypeptide(L)'
;MAYTDFAFYGSGYFGDTLTEETSPKWLERASDELDAITFGRLTFAFPTVEAHAVKVKKAVCAIAEALYWIDVQRRASSAQKAEDGSYHGAVASISSGRESISYSAGSANSSVYAAAATSAEAQTNLIGSIAAQYLANIPDANGVNLLYAGGCWACTATQ
;
A
#
# COMPACT_ATOMS: atom_id res chain seq x y z
N MET A 1 0.69 15.49 1.71
CA MET A 1 -0.30 16.07 0.74
C MET A 1 -0.46 15.08 -0.40
N ALA A 2 -1.69 14.64 -0.68
CA ALA A 2 -1.91 13.62 -1.69
C ALA A 2 -1.50 14.11 -3.11
N TYR A 3 -0.80 13.29 -3.85
CA TYR A 3 -0.39 13.58 -5.25
C TYR A 3 -1.52 13.40 -6.26
N THR A 4 -2.65 12.85 -5.84
CA THR A 4 -3.84 12.62 -6.68
C THR A 4 -5.12 12.73 -5.86
N ASP A 5 -6.25 12.81 -6.54
CA ASP A 5 -7.58 12.93 -5.96
C ASP A 5 -8.52 11.80 -6.42
N PHE A 6 -9.73 11.77 -5.86
CA PHE A 6 -10.74 10.79 -6.22
C PHE A 6 -11.22 10.91 -7.68
N ALA A 7 -11.22 12.12 -8.23
CA ALA A 7 -11.61 12.33 -9.62
C ALA A 7 -10.65 11.62 -10.59
N PHE A 8 -9.33 11.71 -10.33
CA PHE A 8 -8.33 10.97 -11.10
C PHE A 8 -8.39 9.47 -10.82
N TYR A 9 -8.65 9.07 -9.56
CA TYR A 9 -8.80 7.66 -9.21
C TYR A 9 -9.89 6.97 -10.05
N GLY A 10 -11.07 7.61 -10.20
CA GLY A 10 -12.16 7.07 -11.01
C GLY A 10 -11.95 7.20 -12.53
N SER A 11 -11.40 8.32 -13.01
CA SER A 11 -11.34 8.62 -14.45
C SER A 11 -10.00 8.32 -15.12
N GLY A 12 -8.89 8.46 -14.39
CA GLY A 12 -7.53 8.27 -14.92
C GLY A 12 -6.90 6.92 -14.57
N TYR A 13 -7.21 6.40 -13.39
CA TYR A 13 -6.77 5.08 -12.93
C TYR A 13 -7.82 4.00 -13.17
N PHE A 14 -9.11 4.36 -13.21
CA PHE A 14 -10.28 3.47 -13.34
C PHE A 14 -10.44 2.52 -12.15
N GLY A 15 -10.14 3.01 -10.94
CA GLY A 15 -10.32 2.25 -9.71
C GLY A 15 -11.79 2.20 -9.27
N ASP A 16 -12.17 1.11 -8.63
CA ASP A 16 -13.53 0.84 -8.14
C ASP A 16 -13.57 0.40 -6.66
N THR A 17 -12.42 0.26 -6.03
CA THR A 17 -12.29 -0.23 -4.65
C THR A 17 -12.55 0.86 -3.60
N LEU A 18 -12.09 2.08 -3.84
CA LEU A 18 -12.22 3.20 -2.91
C LEU A 18 -13.45 4.04 -3.23
N THR A 19 -14.16 4.46 -2.19
CA THR A 19 -15.27 5.43 -2.31
C THR A 19 -14.76 6.86 -2.14
N GLU A 20 -15.56 7.85 -2.56
CA GLU A 20 -15.24 9.26 -2.39
C GLU A 20 -14.92 9.64 -0.94
N GLU A 21 -15.66 9.05 0.01
CA GLU A 21 -15.48 9.28 1.45
C GLU A 21 -14.16 8.68 1.98
N THR A 22 -13.78 7.49 1.51
CA THR A 22 -12.62 6.77 2.03
C THR A 22 -11.31 7.09 1.30
N SER A 23 -11.41 7.53 0.04
CA SER A 23 -10.24 7.77 -0.82
C SER A 23 -9.25 8.80 -0.28
N PRO A 24 -9.65 9.95 0.33
CA PRO A 24 -8.67 10.94 0.78
C PRO A 24 -7.66 10.37 1.76
N LYS A 25 -8.14 9.56 2.70
CA LYS A 25 -7.29 8.90 3.70
C LYS A 25 -6.26 7.96 3.06
N TRP A 26 -6.68 7.17 2.08
CA TRP A 26 -5.80 6.17 1.48
C TRP A 26 -4.85 6.76 0.46
N LEU A 27 -5.30 7.76 -0.30
CA LEU A 27 -4.45 8.48 -1.24
C LEU A 27 -3.36 9.30 -0.53
N GLU A 28 -3.66 9.89 0.63
CA GLU A 28 -2.68 10.58 1.46
C GLU A 28 -1.63 9.61 1.98
N ARG A 29 -2.05 8.49 2.60
CA ARG A 29 -1.14 7.45 3.09
C ARG A 29 -0.27 6.86 1.98
N ALA A 30 -0.85 6.61 0.82
CA ALA A 30 -0.11 6.09 -0.33
C ALA A 30 0.93 7.10 -0.83
N SER A 31 0.63 8.38 -0.75
CA SER A 31 1.58 9.45 -1.10
C SER A 31 2.76 9.48 -0.13
N ASP A 32 2.51 9.34 1.18
CA ASP A 32 3.55 9.27 2.20
C ASP A 32 4.47 8.04 2.00
N GLU A 33 3.89 6.87 1.69
CA GLU A 33 4.67 5.67 1.36
C GLU A 33 5.54 5.88 0.11
N LEU A 34 4.98 6.55 -0.90
CA LEU A 34 5.70 6.83 -2.13
C LEU A 34 6.84 7.84 -1.90
N ASP A 35 6.64 8.83 -1.04
CA ASP A 35 7.69 9.75 -0.63
C ASP A 35 8.85 9.02 0.07
N ALA A 36 8.53 8.08 0.95
CA ALA A 36 9.54 7.26 1.61
C ALA A 36 10.36 6.42 0.61
N ILE A 37 9.69 5.78 -0.36
CA ILE A 37 10.33 4.96 -1.40
C ILE A 37 11.19 5.80 -2.33
N THR A 38 10.76 7.02 -2.65
CA THR A 38 11.48 7.94 -3.55
C THR A 38 12.46 8.85 -2.83
N PHE A 39 12.74 8.60 -1.54
CA PHE A 39 13.65 9.40 -0.72
C PHE A 39 13.28 10.90 -0.67
N GLY A 40 11.97 11.19 -0.67
CA GLY A 40 11.44 12.55 -0.68
C GLY A 40 11.58 13.30 -2.00
N ARG A 41 12.06 12.68 -3.08
CA ARG A 41 12.27 13.37 -4.38
C ARG A 41 10.99 13.96 -4.95
N LEU A 42 9.86 13.27 -4.77
CA LEU A 42 8.57 13.75 -5.26
C LEU A 42 8.15 15.06 -4.60
N THR A 43 8.47 15.26 -3.33
CA THR A 43 8.16 16.48 -2.60
C THR A 43 8.94 17.69 -3.14
N PHE A 44 10.19 17.48 -3.57
CA PHE A 44 11.07 18.57 -4.01
C PHE A 44 11.13 18.74 -5.53
N ALA A 45 10.94 17.67 -6.29
CA ALA A 45 11.16 17.66 -7.73
C ALA A 45 10.16 16.75 -8.44
N PHE A 46 8.86 17.06 -8.29
CA PHE A 46 7.80 16.31 -8.97
C PHE A 46 8.00 16.33 -10.49
N PRO A 47 7.79 15.22 -11.22
CA PRO A 47 7.97 15.15 -12.67
C PRO A 47 7.18 16.21 -13.42
N THR A 48 7.84 16.97 -14.29
CA THR A 48 7.21 18.03 -15.08
C THR A 48 6.58 17.49 -16.37
N VAL A 49 7.03 16.32 -16.84
CA VAL A 49 6.46 15.66 -18.01
C VAL A 49 5.14 15.01 -17.60
N GLU A 50 4.04 15.38 -18.26
CA GLU A 50 2.70 14.93 -17.91
C GLU A 50 2.58 13.40 -17.90
N ALA A 51 3.16 12.70 -18.88
CA ALA A 51 3.15 11.23 -18.91
C ALA A 51 3.82 10.60 -17.68
N HIS A 52 4.86 11.23 -17.14
CA HIS A 52 5.53 10.79 -15.91
C HIS A 52 4.69 11.12 -14.67
N ALA A 53 4.12 12.32 -14.61
CA ALA A 53 3.21 12.73 -13.55
C ALA A 53 1.99 11.81 -13.44
N VAL A 54 1.40 11.42 -14.57
CA VAL A 54 0.30 10.44 -14.62
C VAL A 54 0.73 9.08 -14.07
N LYS A 55 1.94 8.60 -14.35
CA LYS A 55 2.46 7.34 -13.79
C LYS A 55 2.63 7.41 -12.27
N VAL A 56 3.12 8.54 -11.74
CA VAL A 56 3.19 8.78 -10.29
C VAL A 56 1.80 8.72 -9.67
N LYS A 57 0.81 9.41 -10.25
CA LYS A 57 -0.58 9.38 -9.76
C LYS A 57 -1.17 7.96 -9.78
N LYS A 58 -0.89 7.18 -10.83
CA LYS A 58 -1.32 5.77 -10.91
C LYS A 58 -0.64 4.90 -9.86
N ALA A 59 0.65 5.13 -9.56
CA ALA A 59 1.35 4.45 -8.47
C ALA A 59 0.67 4.72 -7.13
N VAL A 60 0.32 5.98 -6.84
CA VAL A 60 -0.42 6.36 -5.62
C VAL A 60 -1.76 5.64 -5.54
N CYS A 61 -2.54 5.59 -6.62
CA CYS A 61 -3.82 4.88 -6.65
C CYS A 61 -3.66 3.38 -6.34
N ALA A 62 -2.69 2.72 -6.99
CA ALA A 62 -2.43 1.28 -6.79
C ALA A 62 -1.95 0.96 -5.36
N ILE A 63 -1.10 1.81 -4.79
CA ILE A 63 -0.66 1.67 -3.39
C ILE A 63 -1.82 1.92 -2.43
N ALA A 64 -2.69 2.90 -2.71
CA ALA A 64 -3.86 3.20 -1.90
C ALA A 64 -4.83 2.00 -1.82
N GLU A 65 -5.09 1.33 -2.93
CA GLU A 65 -5.88 0.08 -2.95
C GLU A 65 -5.19 -1.04 -2.16
N ALA A 66 -3.88 -1.21 -2.33
CA ALA A 66 -3.13 -2.22 -1.58
C ALA A 66 -3.21 -1.98 -0.06
N LEU A 67 -3.03 -0.74 0.39
CA LEU A 67 -3.17 -0.35 1.79
C LEU A 67 -4.59 -0.57 2.32
N TYR A 68 -5.60 -0.28 1.52
CA TYR A 68 -7.01 -0.55 1.86
C TYR A 68 -7.24 -2.05 2.08
N TRP A 69 -6.81 -2.91 1.16
CA TRP A 69 -6.96 -4.36 1.29
C TRP A 69 -6.17 -4.95 2.46
N ILE A 70 -4.98 -4.43 2.74
CA ILE A 70 -4.19 -4.80 3.93
C ILE A 70 -4.96 -4.44 5.21
N ASP A 71 -5.58 -3.26 5.29
CA ASP A 71 -6.38 -2.84 6.45
C ASP A 71 -7.62 -3.73 6.62
N VAL A 72 -8.31 -4.08 5.52
CA VAL A 72 -9.44 -5.02 5.55
C VAL A 72 -9.01 -6.38 6.11
N GLN A 73 -7.86 -6.91 5.67
CA GLN A 73 -7.34 -8.18 6.19
C GLN A 73 -6.95 -8.08 7.68
N ARG A 74 -6.33 -6.99 8.10
CA ARG A 74 -6.01 -6.76 9.52
C ARG A 74 -7.25 -6.74 10.39
N ARG A 75 -8.30 -6.06 9.95
CA ARG A 75 -9.58 -6.03 10.68
C ARG A 75 -10.25 -7.39 10.72
N ALA A 76 -10.22 -8.13 9.62
CA ALA A 76 -10.79 -9.48 9.56
C ALA A 76 -10.05 -10.47 10.48
N SER A 77 -8.75 -10.31 10.65
CA SER A 77 -7.92 -11.16 11.53
C SER A 77 -7.97 -10.74 13.02
N SER A 78 -8.34 -9.49 13.32
CA SER A 78 -8.48 -9.03 14.69
C SER A 78 -9.81 -9.52 15.27
N ALA A 79 -9.75 -10.28 16.38
CA ALA A 79 -10.95 -10.67 17.11
C ALA A 79 -11.64 -9.41 17.64
N GLN A 80 -12.86 -9.13 17.17
CA GLN A 80 -13.67 -8.02 17.66
C GLN A 80 -14.62 -8.54 18.75
N LYS A 81 -14.58 -7.90 19.92
CA LYS A 81 -15.56 -8.13 20.96
C LYS A 81 -16.84 -7.40 20.59
N ALA A 82 -17.93 -8.14 20.39
CA ALA A 82 -19.23 -7.54 20.17
C ALA A 82 -19.78 -6.91 21.46
N GLU A 83 -20.79 -6.03 21.32
CA GLU A 83 -21.43 -5.32 22.42
C GLU A 83 -22.12 -6.28 23.42
N ASP A 84 -22.50 -7.50 22.95
CA ASP A 84 -23.07 -8.58 23.77
C ASP A 84 -22.01 -9.41 24.52
N GLY A 85 -20.73 -9.07 24.41
CA GLY A 85 -19.62 -9.76 25.01
C GLY A 85 -19.07 -10.95 24.25
N SER A 86 -19.66 -11.32 23.10
CA SER A 86 -19.14 -12.34 22.21
C SER A 86 -17.93 -11.83 21.40
N TYR A 87 -17.05 -12.76 20.99
CA TYR A 87 -15.93 -12.42 20.10
C TYR A 87 -16.27 -12.85 18.66
N HIS A 88 -16.29 -11.89 17.74
CA HIS A 88 -16.36 -12.16 16.31
C HIS A 88 -14.95 -12.03 15.72
N GLY A 89 -14.43 -13.12 15.21
CA GLY A 89 -13.11 -13.20 14.56
C GLY A 89 -12.95 -14.57 13.94
N ALA A 90 -11.85 -14.82 13.26
CA ALA A 90 -11.53 -16.15 12.72
C ALA A 90 -11.37 -17.15 13.88
N VAL A 91 -12.45 -17.84 14.22
CA VAL A 91 -12.45 -18.88 15.23
C VAL A 91 -11.79 -20.11 14.64
N ALA A 92 -10.56 -20.39 15.03
CA ALA A 92 -9.82 -21.56 14.56
C ALA A 92 -10.37 -22.88 15.11
N SER A 93 -10.99 -22.87 16.30
CA SER A 93 -11.65 -24.03 16.87
C SER A 93 -12.59 -23.63 18.00
N ILE A 94 -13.73 -24.29 18.10
CA ILE A 94 -14.62 -24.24 19.26
C ILE A 94 -14.62 -25.63 19.87
N SER A 95 -14.23 -25.73 21.14
CA SER A 95 -14.32 -26.97 21.94
C SER A 95 -15.42 -26.78 22.97
N SER A 96 -16.48 -27.56 22.88
CA SER A 96 -17.53 -27.66 23.88
C SER A 96 -17.71 -29.12 24.32
N GLY A 97 -17.16 -29.46 25.46
CA GLY A 97 -17.28 -30.80 26.02
C GLY A 97 -16.60 -31.87 25.18
N ARG A 98 -17.36 -32.85 24.70
CA ARG A 98 -16.88 -34.01 23.93
C ARG A 98 -16.80 -33.77 22.41
N GLU A 99 -17.30 -32.64 21.93
CA GLU A 99 -17.26 -32.29 20.51
C GLU A 99 -16.28 -31.14 20.28
N SER A 100 -15.32 -31.41 19.41
CA SER A 100 -14.38 -30.39 18.92
C SER A 100 -14.70 -30.17 17.44
N ILE A 101 -15.22 -28.99 17.11
CA ILE A 101 -15.39 -28.55 15.75
C ILE A 101 -14.19 -27.63 15.43
N SER A 102 -13.22 -28.19 14.69
CA SER A 102 -12.18 -27.34 14.09
C SER A 102 -12.71 -26.81 12.77
N TYR A 103 -12.94 -25.52 12.69
CA TYR A 103 -13.08 -24.85 11.41
C TYR A 103 -11.67 -24.78 10.83
N SER A 104 -11.33 -25.66 9.91
CA SER A 104 -10.26 -25.40 8.98
C SER A 104 -10.63 -24.09 8.31
N ALA A 105 -9.95 -22.99 8.67
CA ALA A 105 -9.91 -21.82 7.84
C ALA A 105 -9.52 -22.35 6.47
N GLY A 106 -10.51 -22.39 5.56
CA GLY A 106 -10.37 -23.03 4.27
C GLY A 106 -9.06 -22.59 3.68
N SER A 107 -8.31 -23.53 3.13
CA SER A 107 -6.97 -23.39 2.55
C SER A 107 -6.70 -21.92 2.27
N ALA A 108 -5.95 -21.29 3.15
CA ALA A 108 -5.68 -19.87 3.00
C ALA A 108 -5.00 -19.75 1.65
N ASN A 109 -5.76 -19.37 0.64
CA ASN A 109 -5.19 -18.54 -0.40
C ASN A 109 -4.59 -17.40 0.38
N SER A 110 -3.31 -17.51 0.74
CA SER A 110 -2.58 -16.47 1.40
C SER A 110 -2.46 -15.36 0.36
N SER A 111 -3.54 -14.57 0.28
CA SER A 111 -3.57 -13.36 -0.52
C SER A 111 -2.30 -12.61 -0.12
N VAL A 112 -1.59 -12.06 -1.09
CA VAL A 112 -0.43 -11.19 -0.82
C VAL A 112 -0.77 -10.10 0.21
N TYR A 113 -2.03 -9.68 0.26
CA TYR A 113 -2.54 -8.74 1.26
C TYR A 113 -2.65 -9.34 2.66
N ALA A 114 -2.97 -10.63 2.79
CA ALA A 114 -3.00 -11.31 4.08
C ALA A 114 -1.59 -11.47 4.66
N ALA A 115 -0.61 -11.80 3.83
CA ALA A 115 0.80 -11.82 4.22
C ALA A 115 1.28 -10.42 4.64
N ALA A 116 0.95 -9.38 3.87
CA ALA A 116 1.28 -8.00 4.17
C ALA A 116 0.54 -7.46 5.41
N ALA A 117 -0.62 -8.01 5.75
CA ALA A 117 -1.35 -7.63 6.96
C ALA A 117 -0.67 -8.11 8.25
N THR A 118 0.09 -9.20 8.19
CA THR A 118 0.74 -9.83 9.35
C THR A 118 2.24 -9.53 9.44
N SER A 119 2.89 -9.15 8.35
CA SER A 119 4.33 -8.89 8.28
C SER A 119 4.62 -7.52 7.68
N ALA A 120 5.38 -6.69 8.42
CA ALA A 120 5.83 -5.39 7.93
C ALA A 120 6.76 -5.52 6.72
N GLU A 121 7.60 -6.55 6.70
CA GLU A 121 8.48 -6.85 5.56
C GLU A 121 7.68 -7.19 4.30
N ALA A 122 6.67 -8.05 4.43
CA ALA A 122 5.79 -8.39 3.31
C ALA A 122 5.01 -7.17 2.80
N GLN A 123 4.58 -6.28 3.70
CA GLN A 123 3.95 -5.01 3.31
C GLN A 123 4.91 -4.12 2.53
N THR A 124 6.13 -3.92 3.03
CA THR A 124 7.14 -3.09 2.37
C THR A 124 7.51 -3.65 1.01
N ASN A 125 7.67 -4.97 0.89
CA ASN A 125 7.96 -5.64 -0.37
C ASN A 125 6.82 -5.50 -1.39
N LEU A 126 5.56 -5.63 -0.94
CA LEU A 126 4.40 -5.44 -1.80
C LEU A 126 4.32 -4.00 -2.32
N ILE A 127 4.39 -3.01 -1.44
CA ILE A 127 4.31 -1.59 -1.80
C ILE A 127 5.51 -1.22 -2.69
N GLY A 128 6.71 -1.67 -2.37
CA GLY A 128 7.91 -1.47 -3.17
C GLY A 128 7.80 -2.06 -4.57
N SER A 129 7.21 -3.24 -4.72
CA SER A 129 6.99 -3.87 -6.03
C SER A 129 5.97 -3.10 -6.88
N ILE A 130 4.89 -2.61 -6.27
CA ILE A 130 3.90 -1.75 -6.94
C ILE A 130 4.56 -0.45 -7.38
N ALA A 131 5.29 0.23 -6.49
CA ALA A 131 6.01 1.45 -6.84
C ALA A 131 7.00 1.21 -8.00
N ALA A 132 7.78 0.13 -7.97
CA ALA A 132 8.72 -0.21 -9.03
C ALA A 132 8.03 -0.44 -10.37
N GLN A 133 6.85 -1.06 -10.39
CA GLN A 133 6.09 -1.30 -11.62
C GLN A 133 5.73 0.00 -12.35
N TYR A 134 5.35 1.04 -11.62
CA TYR A 134 4.93 2.32 -12.20
C TYR A 134 6.08 3.30 -12.40
N LEU A 135 7.06 3.31 -11.47
CA LEU A 135 8.11 4.32 -11.42
C LEU A 135 9.44 3.87 -12.04
N ALA A 136 9.53 2.63 -12.56
CA ALA A 136 10.73 2.21 -13.27
C ALA A 136 11.05 3.19 -14.42
N ASN A 137 12.28 3.73 -14.38
CA ASN A 137 12.78 4.70 -15.37
C ASN A 137 12.00 6.02 -15.45
N ILE A 138 11.30 6.42 -14.40
CA ILE A 138 10.67 7.74 -14.33
C ILE A 138 11.64 8.72 -13.65
N PRO A 139 12.09 9.77 -14.37
CA PRO A 139 12.92 10.82 -13.78
C PRO A 139 12.08 11.84 -13.01
N ASP A 140 12.69 12.45 -12.01
CA ASP A 140 12.19 13.65 -11.37
C ASP A 140 12.35 14.89 -12.28
N ALA A 141 11.96 16.07 -11.79
CA ALA A 141 12.11 17.33 -12.54
C ALA A 141 13.59 17.68 -12.87
N ASN A 142 14.56 17.10 -12.17
CA ASN A 142 15.99 17.28 -12.38
C ASN A 142 16.62 16.19 -13.26
N GLY A 143 15.83 15.26 -13.79
CA GLY A 143 16.29 14.17 -14.63
C GLY A 143 16.86 12.97 -13.86
N VAL A 144 16.74 12.93 -12.53
CA VAL A 144 17.20 11.82 -11.72
C VAL A 144 16.08 10.80 -11.55
N ASN A 145 16.37 9.51 -11.75
CA ASN A 145 15.38 8.44 -11.57
C ASN A 145 14.80 8.47 -10.14
N LEU A 146 13.47 8.42 -10.02
CA LEU A 146 12.75 8.48 -8.73
C LEU A 146 13.16 7.35 -7.77
N LEU A 147 13.46 6.17 -8.28
CA LEU A 147 13.85 5.00 -7.48
C LEU A 147 15.36 4.92 -7.22
N TYR A 148 16.14 5.91 -7.66
CA TYR A 148 17.57 5.91 -7.44
C TYR A 148 17.91 6.30 -6.00
N ALA A 149 18.50 5.38 -5.24
CA ALA A 149 18.86 5.58 -3.83
C ALA A 149 19.97 6.62 -3.60
N GLY A 150 20.60 7.13 -4.66
CA GLY A 150 21.70 8.07 -4.54
C GLY A 150 23.03 7.38 -4.23
N GLY A 151 24.12 7.79 -4.89
CA GLY A 151 25.50 7.48 -4.47
C GLY A 151 25.89 8.36 -3.29
N CYS A 152 26.70 7.83 -2.38
CA CYS A 152 27.24 8.59 -1.27
C CYS A 152 28.05 9.80 -1.80
N TRP A 153 27.63 11.01 -1.49
CA TRP A 153 28.38 12.24 -1.81
C TRP A 153 29.78 12.26 -1.20
N ALA A 154 30.00 11.46 -0.15
CA ALA A 154 31.28 11.37 0.55
C ALA A 154 32.35 10.57 -0.21
N CYS A 155 31.99 9.81 -1.26
CA CYS A 155 32.96 8.98 -1.99
C CYS A 155 33.65 9.70 -3.16
N THR A 156 33.27 10.94 -3.50
CA THR A 156 33.87 11.70 -4.61
C THR A 156 34.83 12.81 -4.19
N ALA A 157 35.09 12.97 -2.90
CA ALA A 157 35.96 14.04 -2.38
C ALA A 157 37.39 13.63 -2.12
N THR A 158 37.89 12.53 -2.72
CA THR A 158 39.31 12.15 -2.58
C THR A 158 39.86 11.65 -3.93
N GLN A 159 40.13 12.57 -4.83
CA GLN A 159 41.19 12.45 -5.85
C GLN A 159 41.80 13.82 -6.10
#